data_59578cff9d560741aa293cc609f20da7
#
_entry.id   59578cff9d560741aa293cc609f20da7
#
_cell.length_a   1.000
_cell.length_b   1.000
_cell.length_c   1.000
_cell.angle_alpha   90.00
_cell.angle_beta   90.00
_cell.angle_gamma   90.00
#
_symmetry.space_group_name_H-M   'P 1'
#
loop_
_entity.id
_entity.type
_entity.pdbx_description
1 polymer ?
#
loop_
_entity_poly.entity_id
_entity_poly.type
_entity_poly.pdbx_seq_one_letter_code
_entity_poly.pdbx_strand_id
1 'polypeptide(L)'
;MNSAWFKKALPHIIAIGIFLIVSVIFCKPALDSSQTLQQSDITQFQGMSHQLLERQKEKGEGALWMTNMFSGMPSYQVSYPAAWSPVNLFHDIFTLYLPKPINFFFLMCISMYFLLLVLKCRPWTAIIRALAFAFCSYTPIALSAGHDTKIFTLGYVPATLAAMVLIFDKKYLWGFTLTALFTAMQLGMNHQQINFYFFIIAAILTAAYLINWIRQKQLAHAGKALGLLVIAATIGVGVNVLNLWVNADYTKSSKRGGMLVMDKKDNKDKSPVENSRTVGLQKDYAFQWSYGRMESFSLMFPGITGYGSYYSSKDGEQHLFPKLTDNSNVYKQSVKTLTKLISEKNNVPEVQAEAQAESQAENFTLGV
;
A
#
# COMPACT_ATOMS: atom_id res chain seq x y z
N MET A 1 33.30 -17.14 23.67
CA MET A 1 31.97 -16.51 23.43
C MET A 1 31.05 -16.90 24.59
N ASN A 2 30.48 -15.92 25.31
CA ASN A 2 29.66 -16.21 26.50
C ASN A 2 28.41 -16.99 26.13
N SER A 3 28.32 -18.23 26.59
CA SER A 3 27.18 -19.15 26.42
C SER A 3 25.81 -18.49 26.76
N ALA A 4 25.80 -17.57 27.70
CA ALA A 4 24.58 -16.86 28.13
C ALA A 4 24.06 -15.85 27.08
N TRP A 5 24.94 -15.15 26.35
CA TRP A 5 24.55 -14.24 25.29
C TRP A 5 23.96 -15.01 24.09
N PHE A 6 24.62 -16.10 23.70
CA PHE A 6 24.15 -16.93 22.59
C PHE A 6 22.76 -17.53 22.86
N LYS A 7 22.51 -18.00 24.09
CA LYS A 7 21.18 -18.50 24.49
C LYS A 7 20.08 -17.43 24.39
N LYS A 8 20.43 -16.17 24.65
CA LYS A 8 19.47 -15.05 24.50
C LYS A 8 19.27 -14.64 23.03
N ALA A 9 20.30 -14.67 22.20
CA ALA A 9 20.23 -14.30 20.80
C ALA A 9 19.58 -15.39 19.93
N LEU A 10 19.72 -16.66 20.29
CA LEU A 10 19.30 -17.81 19.49
C LEU A 10 17.83 -17.74 19.04
N PRO A 11 16.82 -17.42 19.88
CA PRO A 11 15.43 -17.30 19.43
C PRO A 11 15.22 -16.23 18.36
N HIS A 12 16.01 -15.15 18.40
CA HIS A 12 15.92 -14.07 17.42
C HIS A 12 16.58 -14.45 16.09
N ILE A 13 17.70 -15.15 16.13
CA ILE A 13 18.36 -15.70 14.93
C ILE A 13 17.44 -16.71 14.24
N ILE A 14 16.81 -17.60 15.02
CA ILE A 14 15.83 -18.56 14.51
C ILE A 14 14.63 -17.82 13.88
N ALA A 15 14.13 -16.77 14.52
CA ALA A 15 13.02 -15.97 13.98
C ALA A 15 13.36 -15.38 12.60
N ILE A 16 14.51 -14.74 12.46
CA ILE A 16 14.99 -14.18 11.17
C ILE A 16 15.11 -15.28 10.12
N GLY A 17 15.69 -16.43 10.48
CA GLY A 17 15.79 -17.59 9.59
C GLY A 17 14.43 -18.11 9.13
N ILE A 18 13.46 -18.23 10.03
CA ILE A 18 12.09 -18.66 9.70
C ILE A 18 11.43 -17.65 8.75
N PHE A 19 11.51 -16.35 9.04
CA PHE A 19 10.91 -15.30 8.20
C PHE A 19 11.50 -15.33 6.80
N LEU A 20 12.81 -15.48 6.68
CA LEU A 20 13.49 -15.59 5.38
C LEU A 20 13.02 -16.84 4.62
N ILE A 21 13.07 -18.01 5.25
CA ILE A 21 12.70 -19.29 4.62
C ILE A 21 11.24 -19.25 4.17
N VAL A 22 10.32 -18.82 5.04
CA VAL A 22 8.88 -18.78 4.69
C VAL A 22 8.62 -17.79 3.57
N SER A 23 9.25 -16.60 3.58
CA SER A 23 9.11 -15.61 2.51
C SER A 23 9.65 -16.14 1.17
N VAL A 24 10.79 -16.83 1.17
CA VAL A 24 11.37 -17.45 -0.04
C VAL A 24 10.47 -18.58 -0.56
N ILE A 25 9.99 -19.46 0.31
CA ILE A 25 9.12 -20.59 -0.10
C ILE A 25 7.81 -20.04 -0.69
N PHE A 26 7.19 -19.06 -0.05
CA PHE A 26 5.94 -18.47 -0.52
C PHE A 26 6.10 -17.77 -1.87
N CYS A 27 7.22 -17.08 -2.06
CA CYS A 27 7.52 -16.33 -3.28
C CYS A 27 8.33 -17.16 -4.30
N LYS A 28 8.47 -18.47 -4.12
CA LYS A 28 9.28 -19.33 -4.98
C LYS A 28 9.03 -19.15 -6.48
N PRO A 29 7.77 -19.03 -6.97
CA PRO A 29 7.53 -18.82 -8.40
C PRO A 29 8.16 -17.53 -8.96
N ALA A 30 8.29 -16.50 -8.14
CA ALA A 30 8.90 -15.23 -8.54
C ALA A 30 10.43 -15.25 -8.60
N LEU A 31 11.06 -16.36 -8.17
CA LEU A 31 12.51 -16.56 -8.29
C LEU A 31 12.90 -17.24 -9.61
N ASP A 32 11.93 -17.74 -10.35
CA ASP A 32 12.15 -18.32 -11.67
C ASP A 32 12.32 -17.17 -12.68
N SER A 33 13.49 -17.07 -13.30
CA SER A 33 13.79 -16.05 -14.30
C SER A 33 12.93 -16.15 -15.56
N SER A 34 12.27 -17.28 -15.79
CA SER A 34 11.33 -17.48 -16.90
C SER A 34 9.93 -16.93 -16.60
N GLN A 35 9.63 -16.59 -15.34
CA GLN A 35 8.33 -16.11 -14.90
C GLN A 35 8.44 -14.68 -14.38
N THR A 36 7.46 -13.87 -14.71
CA THR A 36 7.36 -12.49 -14.21
C THR A 36 6.03 -12.32 -13.48
N LEU A 37 6.10 -11.73 -12.30
CA LEU A 37 4.89 -11.39 -11.56
C LEU A 37 4.09 -10.34 -12.36
N GLN A 38 2.92 -10.73 -12.83
CA GLN A 38 2.06 -9.86 -13.59
C GLN A 38 1.21 -9.01 -12.65
N GLN A 39 1.41 -7.70 -12.70
CA GLN A 39 0.78 -6.71 -11.84
C GLN A 39 0.28 -5.56 -12.69
N SER A 40 -1.03 -5.30 -12.68
CA SER A 40 -1.65 -4.28 -13.54
C SER A 40 -1.06 -2.90 -13.32
N ASP A 41 -0.92 -2.47 -12.08
CA ASP A 41 -0.40 -1.14 -11.76
C ASP A 41 1.08 -0.99 -12.13
N ILE A 42 1.88 -2.06 -11.97
CA ILE A 42 3.29 -2.05 -12.38
C ILE A 42 3.42 -2.00 -13.89
N THR A 43 2.59 -2.73 -14.63
CA THR A 43 2.58 -2.68 -16.10
C THR A 43 2.20 -1.28 -16.60
N GLN A 44 1.18 -0.66 -15.99
CA GLN A 44 0.81 0.72 -16.30
C GLN A 44 1.95 1.70 -15.95
N PHE A 45 2.56 1.55 -14.77
CA PHE A 45 3.70 2.36 -14.38
C PHE A 45 4.86 2.24 -15.37
N GLN A 46 5.20 1.03 -15.80
CA GLN A 46 6.26 0.80 -16.78
C GLN A 46 5.95 1.49 -18.11
N GLY A 47 4.71 1.38 -18.60
CA GLY A 47 4.27 2.09 -19.81
C GLY A 47 4.36 3.61 -19.66
N MET A 48 3.88 4.16 -18.57
CA MET A 48 3.92 5.59 -18.30
C MET A 48 5.36 6.12 -18.15
N SER A 49 6.22 5.38 -17.47
CA SER A 49 7.59 5.80 -17.16
C SER A 49 8.62 5.41 -18.21
N HIS A 50 8.25 4.68 -19.27
CA HIS A 50 9.17 4.12 -20.26
C HIS A 50 10.13 5.18 -20.83
N GLN A 51 9.60 6.29 -21.30
CA GLN A 51 10.41 7.40 -21.87
C GLN A 51 11.41 7.98 -20.86
N LEU A 52 11.00 8.09 -19.59
CA LEU A 52 11.87 8.61 -18.52
C LEU A 52 13.01 7.63 -18.21
N LEU A 53 12.69 6.33 -18.16
CA LEU A 53 13.66 5.27 -17.87
C LEU A 53 14.66 5.08 -19.01
N GLU A 54 14.23 5.18 -20.26
CA GLU A 54 15.13 5.15 -21.43
C GLU A 54 16.09 6.33 -21.41
N ARG A 55 15.57 7.54 -21.22
CA ARG A 55 16.43 8.73 -21.10
C ARG A 55 17.45 8.61 -19.96
N GLN A 56 17.04 8.07 -18.83
CA GLN A 56 17.94 7.85 -17.69
C GLN A 56 19.04 6.83 -18.03
N LYS A 57 18.71 5.77 -18.78
CA LYS A 57 19.70 4.79 -19.26
C LYS A 57 20.69 5.40 -20.26
N GLU A 58 20.19 6.20 -21.20
CA GLU A 58 21.00 6.78 -22.27
C GLU A 58 21.90 7.93 -21.79
N LYS A 59 21.37 8.81 -20.93
CA LYS A 59 22.04 10.06 -20.53
C LYS A 59 22.51 10.10 -19.09
N GLY A 60 22.16 9.10 -18.28
CA GLY A 60 22.46 9.08 -16.85
C GLY A 60 21.67 10.11 -16.03
N GLU A 61 20.79 10.89 -16.65
CA GLU A 61 20.05 11.98 -16.03
C GLU A 61 18.55 11.68 -16.03
N GLY A 62 17.89 11.88 -14.88
CA GLY A 62 16.45 11.83 -14.77
C GLY A 62 15.79 13.11 -15.31
N ALA A 63 14.74 12.97 -16.11
CA ALA A 63 13.96 14.12 -16.56
C ALA A 63 12.88 14.48 -15.51
N LEU A 64 12.72 15.77 -15.22
CA LEU A 64 11.70 16.27 -14.31
C LEU A 64 10.35 16.53 -15.00
N TRP A 65 10.31 16.42 -16.33
CA TRP A 65 9.12 16.60 -17.15
C TRP A 65 8.98 15.45 -18.13
N MET A 66 7.76 14.92 -18.27
CA MET A 66 7.40 13.88 -19.25
C MET A 66 6.40 14.46 -20.24
N THR A 67 6.56 14.09 -21.50
CA THR A 67 5.75 14.61 -22.62
C THR A 67 4.71 13.64 -23.14
N ASN A 68 4.81 12.37 -22.76
CA ASN A 68 3.97 11.27 -23.25
C ASN A 68 2.59 11.17 -22.57
N MET A 69 2.31 12.00 -21.56
CA MET A 69 1.04 11.98 -20.85
C MET A 69 0.45 13.40 -20.71
N PHE A 70 -0.87 13.53 -20.89
CA PHE A 70 -1.64 14.76 -20.70
C PHE A 70 -1.04 16.01 -21.36
N SER A 71 -0.43 15.86 -22.54
CA SER A 71 0.31 16.92 -23.24
C SER A 71 1.50 17.50 -22.44
N GLY A 72 1.94 16.78 -21.47
CA GLY A 72 3.08 17.10 -20.59
C GLY A 72 2.69 17.26 -19.13
N MET A 73 3.45 16.61 -18.26
CA MET A 73 3.28 16.70 -16.82
C MET A 73 4.61 16.51 -16.06
N PRO A 74 4.69 16.94 -14.81
CA PRO A 74 5.85 16.66 -13.98
C PRO A 74 6.08 15.16 -13.79
N SER A 75 7.31 14.69 -14.04
CA SER A 75 7.67 13.26 -13.98
C SER A 75 7.62 12.71 -12.54
N TYR A 76 7.87 13.54 -11.54
CA TYR A 76 7.90 13.14 -10.15
C TYR A 76 6.53 12.64 -9.60
N GLN A 77 5.46 12.83 -10.35
CA GLN A 77 4.14 12.25 -10.01
C GLN A 77 4.04 10.77 -10.44
N VAL A 78 4.88 10.33 -11.36
CA VAL A 78 4.89 8.96 -11.89
C VAL A 78 6.16 8.24 -11.47
N SER A 79 7.32 8.81 -11.80
CA SER A 79 8.63 8.23 -11.50
C SER A 79 9.58 9.34 -11.09
N TYR A 80 9.88 9.43 -9.80
CA TYR A 80 10.89 10.37 -9.33
C TYR A 80 12.27 9.86 -9.75
N PRO A 81 13.09 10.67 -10.45
CA PRO A 81 14.47 10.30 -10.72
C PRO A 81 15.16 10.11 -9.38
N ALA A 82 15.55 8.87 -9.08
CA ALA A 82 16.10 8.50 -7.79
C ALA A 82 17.47 9.16 -7.61
N ALA A 83 17.48 10.34 -7.00
CA ALA A 83 18.65 10.80 -6.32
C ALA A 83 18.98 9.79 -5.20
N TRP A 84 20.27 9.54 -4.98
CA TRP A 84 20.70 8.74 -3.83
C TRP A 84 20.04 9.27 -2.56
N SER A 85 19.37 8.39 -1.84
CA SER A 85 18.71 8.73 -0.58
C SER A 85 19.20 7.79 0.52
N PRO A 86 19.61 8.30 1.68
CA PRO A 86 19.90 7.46 2.84
C PRO A 86 18.74 6.54 3.21
N VAL A 87 17.51 6.94 2.94
CA VAL A 87 16.31 6.12 3.17
C VAL A 87 16.38 4.81 2.39
N ASN A 88 16.78 4.86 1.12
CA ASN A 88 16.92 3.67 0.28
C ASN A 88 17.99 2.72 0.83
N LEU A 89 19.14 3.25 1.23
CA LEU A 89 20.21 2.44 1.83
C LEU A 89 19.73 1.71 3.08
N PHE A 90 19.07 2.42 3.99
CA PHE A 90 18.53 1.80 5.19
C PHE A 90 17.42 0.79 4.87
N HIS A 91 16.57 1.09 3.87
CA HIS A 91 15.56 0.15 3.40
C HIS A 91 16.19 -1.17 2.92
N ASP A 92 17.22 -1.09 2.08
CA ASP A 92 17.91 -2.26 1.54
C ASP A 92 18.58 -3.08 2.65
N ILE A 93 19.19 -2.41 3.65
CA ILE A 93 19.75 -3.08 4.83
C ILE A 93 18.65 -3.81 5.62
N PHE A 94 17.53 -3.15 5.91
CA PHE A 94 16.44 -3.75 6.69
C PHE A 94 15.74 -4.88 5.95
N THR A 95 15.74 -4.86 4.63
CA THR A 95 15.19 -5.92 3.78
C THR A 95 16.25 -6.94 3.34
N LEU A 96 17.48 -6.85 3.87
CA LEU A 96 18.62 -7.72 3.54
C LEU A 96 18.93 -7.77 2.04
N TYR A 97 18.69 -6.69 1.30
CA TYR A 97 18.83 -6.63 -0.15
C TYR A 97 18.04 -7.72 -0.90
N LEU A 98 17.00 -8.26 -0.28
CA LEU A 98 16.17 -9.31 -0.89
C LEU A 98 15.41 -8.77 -2.10
N PRO A 99 15.28 -9.56 -3.16
CA PRO A 99 14.50 -9.16 -4.32
C PRO A 99 13.00 -9.12 -4.03
N LYS A 100 12.27 -8.36 -4.84
CA LYS A 100 10.80 -8.41 -4.84
C LYS A 100 10.32 -9.77 -5.37
N PRO A 101 9.27 -10.35 -4.79
CA PRO A 101 8.42 -9.84 -3.71
C PRO A 101 8.83 -10.32 -2.31
N ILE A 102 9.95 -11.03 -2.17
CA ILE A 102 10.40 -11.62 -0.90
C ILE A 102 10.60 -10.56 0.17
N ASN A 103 11.19 -9.42 -0.21
CA ASN A 103 11.48 -8.30 0.69
C ASN A 103 10.21 -7.72 1.36
N PHE A 104 9.04 -7.77 0.71
CA PHE A 104 7.78 -7.31 1.30
C PHE A 104 7.40 -8.12 2.54
N PHE A 105 7.34 -9.44 2.37
CA PHE A 105 6.95 -10.35 3.45
C PHE A 105 7.98 -10.36 4.57
N PHE A 106 9.27 -10.37 4.21
CA PHE A 106 10.34 -10.31 5.19
C PHE A 106 10.28 -9.04 6.04
N LEU A 107 10.12 -7.85 5.41
CA LEU A 107 9.98 -6.58 6.10
C LEU A 107 8.79 -6.58 7.06
N MET A 108 7.63 -7.04 6.62
CA MET A 108 6.43 -7.09 7.45
C MET A 108 6.63 -8.03 8.65
N CYS A 109 7.26 -9.19 8.45
CA CYS A 109 7.58 -10.12 9.52
C CYS A 109 8.51 -9.49 10.55
N ILE A 110 9.64 -8.92 10.12
CA ILE A 110 10.67 -8.39 11.04
C ILE A 110 10.15 -7.18 11.82
N SER A 111 9.39 -6.30 11.17
CA SER A 111 8.79 -5.12 11.80
C SER A 111 7.76 -5.50 12.85
N MET A 112 6.86 -6.43 12.52
CA MET A 112 5.86 -6.90 13.48
C MET A 112 6.49 -7.69 14.62
N TYR A 113 7.49 -8.50 14.34
CA TYR A 113 8.26 -9.20 15.37
C TYR A 113 8.92 -8.22 16.34
N PHE A 114 9.54 -7.15 15.84
CA PHE A 114 10.12 -6.10 16.64
C PHE A 114 9.08 -5.43 17.57
N LEU A 115 7.92 -5.06 17.05
CA LEU A 115 6.83 -4.51 17.85
C LEU A 115 6.41 -5.46 18.98
N LEU A 116 6.22 -6.73 18.66
CA LEU A 116 5.79 -7.73 19.64
C LEU A 116 6.82 -7.95 20.75
N LEU A 117 8.11 -7.89 20.43
CA LEU A 117 9.17 -7.95 21.43
C LEU A 117 9.17 -6.72 22.34
N VAL A 118 8.97 -5.52 21.79
CA VAL A 118 8.84 -4.29 22.57
C VAL A 118 7.62 -4.37 23.49
N LEU A 119 6.53 -4.97 23.04
CA LEU A 119 5.33 -5.26 23.85
C LEU A 119 5.51 -6.46 24.79
N LYS A 120 6.75 -6.95 24.96
CA LYS A 120 7.12 -8.02 25.90
C LYS A 120 6.48 -9.39 25.59
N CYS A 121 6.08 -9.63 24.34
CA CYS A 121 5.66 -10.96 23.91
C CYS A 121 6.85 -11.94 23.91
N ARG A 122 6.57 -13.21 24.22
CA ARG A 122 7.60 -14.26 24.14
C ARG A 122 8.03 -14.45 22.68
N PRO A 123 9.33 -14.67 22.37
CA PRO A 123 9.83 -14.76 21.00
C PRO A 123 9.07 -15.75 20.12
N TRP A 124 8.75 -16.95 20.65
CA TRP A 124 8.04 -17.98 19.89
C TRP A 124 6.62 -17.58 19.48
N THR A 125 5.87 -16.96 20.39
CA THR A 125 4.53 -16.43 20.07
C THR A 125 4.60 -15.21 19.17
N ALA A 126 5.66 -14.42 19.26
CA ALA A 126 5.91 -13.28 18.39
C ALA A 126 6.19 -13.72 16.95
N ILE A 127 6.90 -14.85 16.71
CA ILE A 127 7.12 -15.42 15.38
C ILE A 127 5.78 -15.72 14.70
N ILE A 128 4.90 -16.49 15.36
CA ILE A 128 3.60 -16.89 14.79
C ILE A 128 2.76 -15.66 14.43
N ARG A 129 2.70 -14.67 15.33
CA ARG A 129 1.93 -13.44 15.12
C ARG A 129 2.52 -12.56 14.00
N ALA A 130 3.84 -12.52 13.88
CA ALA A 130 4.50 -11.79 12.81
C ALA A 130 4.21 -12.43 11.44
N LEU A 131 4.25 -13.76 11.35
CA LEU A 131 3.83 -14.50 10.14
C LEU A 131 2.36 -14.26 9.83
N ALA A 132 1.46 -14.34 10.81
CA ALA A 132 0.04 -14.09 10.61
C ALA A 132 -0.24 -12.66 10.09
N PHE A 133 0.52 -11.67 10.54
CA PHE A 133 0.42 -10.29 10.05
C PHE A 133 0.93 -10.18 8.60
N ALA A 134 2.11 -10.70 8.30
CA ALA A 134 2.74 -10.56 6.99
C ALA A 134 1.99 -11.33 5.89
N PHE A 135 1.47 -12.51 6.22
CA PHE A 135 0.77 -13.41 5.29
C PHE A 135 -0.75 -13.33 5.43
N CYS A 136 -1.30 -12.26 6.03
CA CYS A 136 -2.74 -12.02 5.99
C CYS A 136 -3.20 -11.83 4.53
N SER A 137 -4.46 -12.12 4.26
CA SER A 137 -5.02 -12.07 2.89
C SER A 137 -4.83 -10.73 2.17
N TYR A 138 -4.74 -9.65 2.91
CA TYR A 138 -4.53 -8.31 2.33
C TYR A 138 -3.19 -8.17 1.60
N THR A 139 -2.11 -8.74 2.14
CA THR A 139 -0.77 -8.59 1.55
C THR A 139 -0.64 -9.25 0.17
N PRO A 140 -1.04 -10.52 -0.04
CA PRO A 140 -1.03 -11.13 -1.36
C PRO A 140 -1.96 -10.40 -2.36
N ILE A 141 -3.14 -9.92 -1.92
CA ILE A 141 -4.05 -9.17 -2.77
C ILE A 141 -3.41 -7.83 -3.21
N ALA A 142 -2.83 -7.08 -2.29
CA ALA A 142 -2.15 -5.83 -2.60
C ALA A 142 -0.92 -6.06 -3.50
N LEU A 143 -0.22 -7.18 -3.33
CA LEU A 143 0.90 -7.60 -4.17
C LEU A 143 0.43 -7.89 -5.61
N SER A 144 -0.65 -8.65 -5.77
CA SER A 144 -1.18 -8.99 -7.10
C SER A 144 -1.64 -7.76 -7.88
N ALA A 145 -2.15 -6.73 -7.19
CA ALA A 145 -2.52 -5.46 -7.80
C ALA A 145 -1.31 -4.58 -8.19
N GLY A 146 -0.13 -4.80 -7.60
CA GLY A 146 1.06 -3.97 -7.82
C GLY A 146 1.19 -2.79 -6.85
N HIS A 147 0.54 -2.86 -5.68
CA HIS A 147 0.57 -1.79 -4.69
C HIS A 147 1.84 -1.83 -3.81
N ASP A 148 3.02 -1.83 -4.44
CA ASP A 148 4.32 -1.96 -3.77
C ASP A 148 4.54 -0.93 -2.67
N THR A 149 4.32 0.35 -2.97
CA THR A 149 4.49 1.46 -2.02
C THR A 149 3.58 1.32 -0.80
N LYS A 150 2.36 0.81 -1.01
CA LYS A 150 1.39 0.53 0.05
C LYS A 150 1.89 -0.56 0.99
N ILE A 151 2.40 -1.67 0.44
CA ILE A 151 2.91 -2.80 1.22
C ILE A 151 4.13 -2.38 2.02
N PHE A 152 5.10 -1.67 1.41
CA PHE A 152 6.27 -1.17 2.13
C PHE A 152 5.91 -0.20 3.26
N THR A 153 5.00 0.74 3.00
CA THR A 153 4.53 1.68 4.04
C THR A 153 3.91 0.92 5.20
N LEU A 154 3.00 -0.04 4.94
CA LEU A 154 2.42 -0.91 5.97
C LEU A 154 3.47 -1.74 6.70
N GLY A 155 4.49 -2.18 5.98
CA GLY A 155 5.60 -2.94 6.57
C GLY A 155 6.37 -2.17 7.63
N TYR A 156 6.49 -0.83 7.52
CA TYR A 156 7.16 0.00 8.51
C TYR A 156 6.26 0.41 9.69
N VAL A 157 4.94 0.37 9.55
CA VAL A 157 4.00 0.77 10.63
C VAL A 157 4.31 0.08 11.97
N PRO A 158 4.46 -1.24 12.07
CA PRO A 158 4.77 -1.88 13.34
C PRO A 158 6.11 -1.43 13.93
N ALA A 159 7.14 -1.23 13.10
CA ALA A 159 8.44 -0.78 13.56
C ALA A 159 8.40 0.64 14.13
N THR A 160 7.66 1.55 13.47
CA THR A 160 7.47 2.93 13.95
C THR A 160 6.70 2.94 15.27
N LEU A 161 5.63 2.15 15.39
CA LEU A 161 4.89 1.99 16.67
C LEU A 161 5.79 1.44 17.78
N ALA A 162 6.62 0.44 17.49
CA ALA A 162 7.56 -0.12 18.44
C ALA A 162 8.54 0.95 18.96
N ALA A 163 9.09 1.76 18.06
CA ALA A 163 10.01 2.83 18.40
C ALA A 163 9.33 3.90 19.29
N MET A 164 8.08 4.26 19.00
CA MET A 164 7.28 5.16 19.85
C MET A 164 7.09 4.57 21.25
N VAL A 165 6.73 3.29 21.35
CA VAL A 165 6.54 2.60 22.66
C VAL A 165 7.85 2.57 23.45
N LEU A 166 9.02 2.46 22.79
CA LEU A 166 10.31 2.58 23.50
C LEU A 166 10.49 3.95 24.16
N ILE A 167 10.05 5.06 23.52
CA ILE A 167 10.04 6.38 24.17
C ILE A 167 9.11 6.36 25.38
N PHE A 168 7.92 5.79 25.21
CA PHE A 168 6.90 5.70 26.26
C PHE A 168 7.36 4.85 27.45
N ASP A 169 8.16 3.81 27.20
CA ASP A 169 8.80 2.95 28.20
C ASP A 169 10.11 3.53 28.77
N LYS A 170 10.36 4.84 28.61
CA LYS A 170 11.54 5.57 29.12
C LYS A 170 12.89 5.14 28.49
N LYS A 171 12.87 4.36 27.40
CA LYS A 171 14.07 4.01 26.63
C LYS A 171 14.36 5.11 25.60
N TYR A 172 14.57 6.32 26.09
CA TYR A 172 14.55 7.54 25.30
C TYR A 172 15.49 7.55 24.10
N LEU A 173 16.76 7.14 24.31
CA LEU A 173 17.77 7.18 23.24
C LEU A 173 17.37 6.29 22.06
N TRP A 174 17.12 5.01 22.34
CA TRP A 174 16.72 4.05 21.28
C TRP A 174 15.36 4.41 20.68
N GLY A 175 14.41 4.76 21.54
CA GLY A 175 13.09 5.16 21.05
C GLY A 175 13.12 6.38 20.15
N PHE A 176 13.87 7.42 20.52
CA PHE A 176 14.04 8.63 19.72
C PHE A 176 14.68 8.34 18.37
N THR A 177 15.85 7.68 18.39
CA THR A 177 16.62 7.38 17.17
C THR A 177 15.83 6.50 16.20
N LEU A 178 15.20 5.42 16.72
CA LEU A 178 14.40 4.51 15.90
C LEU A 178 13.10 5.14 15.41
N THR A 179 12.46 6.01 16.21
CA THR A 179 11.26 6.74 15.75
C THR A 179 11.62 7.67 14.58
N ALA A 180 12.71 8.43 14.68
CA ALA A 180 13.15 9.28 13.59
C ALA A 180 13.45 8.47 12.32
N LEU A 181 14.21 7.37 12.47
CA LEU A 181 14.61 6.49 11.37
C LEU A 181 13.38 5.84 10.71
N PHE A 182 12.53 5.16 11.48
CA PHE A 182 11.38 4.44 10.91
C PHE A 182 10.31 5.39 10.36
N THR A 183 10.14 6.58 10.96
CA THR A 183 9.29 7.62 10.36
C THR A 183 9.83 8.08 9.01
N ALA A 184 11.15 8.31 8.90
CA ALA A 184 11.77 8.67 7.63
C ALA A 184 11.59 7.57 6.57
N MET A 185 11.78 6.30 6.94
CA MET A 185 11.62 5.16 6.03
C MET A 185 10.17 4.96 5.62
N GLN A 186 9.24 5.01 6.56
CA GLN A 186 7.81 4.84 6.30
C GLN A 186 7.27 5.92 5.34
N LEU A 187 7.62 7.21 5.57
CA LEU A 187 7.25 8.31 4.68
C LEU A 187 7.95 8.21 3.32
N GLY A 188 9.20 7.74 3.31
CA GLY A 188 9.98 7.54 2.10
C GLY A 188 9.39 6.51 1.13
N MET A 189 8.56 5.57 1.62
CA MET A 189 7.82 4.63 0.77
C MET A 189 6.68 5.31 -0.01
N ASN A 190 6.43 6.59 0.22
CA ASN A 190 5.57 7.48 -0.58
C ASN A 190 4.11 7.04 -0.73
N HIS A 191 3.50 6.44 0.29
CA HIS A 191 2.07 6.14 0.30
C HIS A 191 1.33 6.99 1.35
N GLN A 192 0.93 8.21 0.97
CA GLN A 192 0.43 9.24 1.89
C GLN A 192 -0.86 8.83 2.63
N GLN A 193 -1.76 8.09 1.98
CA GLN A 193 -3.00 7.63 2.60
C GLN A 193 -2.75 6.68 3.79
N ILE A 194 -1.83 5.72 3.63
CA ILE A 194 -1.46 4.80 4.72
C ILE A 194 -0.76 5.57 5.85
N ASN A 195 0.08 6.53 5.51
CA ASN A 195 0.72 7.40 6.50
C ASN A 195 -0.32 8.19 7.30
N PHE A 196 -1.36 8.72 6.65
CA PHE A 196 -2.44 9.42 7.34
C PHE A 196 -3.17 8.49 8.33
N TYR A 197 -3.52 7.27 7.94
CA TYR A 197 -4.14 6.30 8.84
C TYR A 197 -3.23 5.92 10.00
N PHE A 198 -1.93 5.79 9.72
CA PHE A 198 -0.94 5.55 10.77
C PHE A 198 -0.90 6.69 11.80
N PHE A 199 -0.95 7.96 11.36
CA PHE A 199 -0.96 9.09 12.29
C PHE A 199 -2.18 9.10 13.21
N ILE A 200 -3.34 8.68 12.73
CA ILE A 200 -4.53 8.51 13.59
C ILE A 200 -4.27 7.44 14.67
N ILE A 201 -3.74 6.28 14.27
CA ILE A 201 -3.40 5.20 15.22
C ILE A 201 -2.35 5.67 16.22
N ALA A 202 -1.31 6.34 15.77
CA ALA A 202 -0.25 6.88 16.61
C ALA A 202 -0.78 7.93 17.61
N ALA A 203 -1.71 8.80 17.16
CA ALA A 203 -2.35 9.78 18.02
C ALA A 203 -3.21 9.12 19.11
N ILE A 204 -4.02 8.11 18.76
CA ILE A 204 -4.83 7.35 19.71
C ILE A 204 -3.95 6.63 20.73
N LEU A 205 -2.89 5.96 20.27
CA LEU A 205 -1.92 5.30 21.15
C LEU A 205 -1.26 6.30 22.11
N THR A 206 -0.79 7.42 21.59
CA THR A 206 -0.15 8.48 22.39
C THR A 206 -1.12 9.06 23.42
N ALA A 207 -2.37 9.30 23.03
CA ALA A 207 -3.41 9.78 23.95
C ALA A 207 -3.68 8.79 25.08
N ALA A 208 -3.73 7.48 24.80
CA ALA A 208 -3.93 6.46 25.80
C ALA A 208 -2.79 6.44 26.84
N TYR A 209 -1.53 6.52 26.38
CA TYR A 209 -0.37 6.63 27.27
C TYR A 209 -0.38 7.93 28.07
N LEU A 210 -0.72 9.07 27.41
CA LEU A 210 -0.80 10.37 28.07
C LEU A 210 -1.82 10.38 29.20
N ILE A 211 -3.03 9.84 28.97
CA ILE A 211 -4.07 9.71 30.00
C ILE A 211 -3.56 8.88 31.19
N ASN A 212 -2.85 7.79 30.91
CA ASN A 212 -2.28 6.95 31.95
C ASN A 212 -1.21 7.68 32.77
N TRP A 213 -0.30 8.43 32.13
CA TRP A 213 0.74 9.22 32.81
C TRP A 213 0.15 10.36 33.65
N ILE A 214 -0.90 11.04 33.17
CA ILE A 214 -1.60 12.08 33.92
C ILE A 214 -2.21 11.46 35.20
N ARG A 215 -2.90 10.30 35.06
CA ARG A 215 -3.48 9.58 36.21
C ARG A 215 -2.43 9.14 37.22
N GLN A 216 -1.25 8.76 36.76
CA GLN A 216 -0.11 8.36 37.57
C GLN A 216 0.74 9.55 38.06
N LYS A 217 0.36 10.80 37.75
CA LYS A 217 1.11 12.02 38.07
C LYS A 217 2.53 12.07 37.52
N GLN A 218 2.78 11.40 36.38
CA GLN A 218 4.09 11.35 35.70
C GLN A 218 4.24 12.48 34.66
N LEU A 219 3.90 13.73 35.01
CA LEU A 219 3.84 14.86 34.05
C LEU A 219 5.19 15.19 33.44
N ALA A 220 6.27 15.11 34.23
CA ALA A 220 7.63 15.34 33.70
C ALA A 220 8.01 14.31 32.62
N HIS A 221 7.66 13.03 32.82
CA HIS A 221 7.84 12.00 31.80
C HIS A 221 6.97 12.25 30.58
N ALA A 222 5.70 12.59 30.76
CA ALA A 222 4.78 12.90 29.67
C ALA A 222 5.33 14.03 28.79
N GLY A 223 5.77 15.15 29.38
CA GLY A 223 6.36 16.25 28.63
C GLY A 223 7.63 15.85 27.87
N LYS A 224 8.54 15.09 28.51
CA LYS A 224 9.76 14.61 27.86
C LYS A 224 9.45 13.63 26.70
N ALA A 225 8.54 12.68 26.90
CA ALA A 225 8.17 11.70 25.90
C ALA A 225 7.51 12.36 24.68
N LEU A 226 6.57 13.30 24.91
CA LEU A 226 5.94 14.04 23.81
C LEU A 226 6.94 14.93 23.07
N GLY A 227 7.82 15.64 23.77
CA GLY A 227 8.88 16.45 23.14
C GLY A 227 9.79 15.61 22.26
N LEU A 228 10.28 14.48 22.75
CA LEU A 228 11.11 13.57 21.97
C LEU A 228 10.37 12.98 20.76
N LEU A 229 9.10 12.60 20.94
CA LEU A 229 8.27 12.07 19.86
C LEU A 229 8.10 13.11 18.73
N VAL A 230 7.78 14.36 19.08
CA VAL A 230 7.59 15.45 18.11
C VAL A 230 8.90 15.73 17.38
N ILE A 231 10.02 15.85 18.08
CA ILE A 231 11.34 16.11 17.45
C ILE A 231 11.72 14.95 16.52
N ALA A 232 11.56 13.69 16.97
CA ALA A 232 11.86 12.52 16.14
C ALA A 232 10.99 12.46 14.88
N ALA A 233 9.68 12.72 15.01
CA ALA A 233 8.77 12.79 13.88
C ALA A 233 9.14 13.92 12.91
N THR A 234 9.48 15.10 13.43
CA THR A 234 9.95 16.24 12.62
C THR A 234 11.21 15.91 11.82
N ILE A 235 12.16 15.21 12.42
CA ILE A 235 13.36 14.75 11.69
C ILE A 235 12.96 13.77 10.58
N GLY A 236 12.09 12.79 10.86
CA GLY A 236 11.62 11.81 9.88
C GLY A 236 10.86 12.46 8.72
N VAL A 237 10.02 13.46 9.00
CA VAL A 237 9.33 14.28 7.99
C VAL A 237 10.34 15.11 7.20
N GLY A 238 11.29 15.74 7.89
CA GLY A 238 12.32 16.60 7.28
C GLY A 238 13.15 15.90 6.22
N VAL A 239 13.49 14.62 6.41
CA VAL A 239 14.19 13.80 5.41
C VAL A 239 13.39 13.67 4.11
N ASN A 240 12.06 13.69 4.20
CA ASN A 240 11.15 13.52 3.05
C ASN A 240 10.49 14.83 2.61
N VAL A 241 10.92 15.99 3.14
CA VAL A 241 10.23 17.27 2.96
C VAL A 241 10.08 17.65 1.49
N LEU A 242 11.06 17.37 0.66
CA LEU A 242 11.02 17.70 -0.78
C LEU A 242 9.87 16.95 -1.46
N ASN A 243 9.80 15.62 -1.29
CA ASN A 243 8.73 14.81 -1.87
C ASN A 243 7.34 15.23 -1.36
N LEU A 244 7.24 15.50 -0.06
CA LEU A 244 5.98 15.93 0.55
C LEU A 244 5.54 17.29 0.03
N TRP A 245 6.47 18.24 -0.07
CA TRP A 245 6.20 19.60 -0.55
C TRP A 245 5.73 19.59 -2.00
N VAL A 246 6.49 18.94 -2.89
CA VAL A 246 6.19 18.89 -4.31
C VAL A 246 4.85 18.22 -4.57
N ASN A 247 4.54 17.12 -3.87
CA ASN A 247 3.24 16.46 -3.96
C ASN A 247 2.10 17.34 -3.44
N ALA A 248 2.30 18.05 -2.32
CA ALA A 248 1.30 18.94 -1.76
C ALA A 248 1.01 20.13 -2.69
N ASP A 249 2.04 20.69 -3.32
CA ASP A 249 1.89 21.80 -4.25
C ASP A 249 1.16 21.36 -5.54
N TYR A 250 1.58 20.25 -6.14
CA TYR A 250 0.93 19.70 -7.33
C TYR A 250 -0.54 19.30 -7.09
N THR A 251 -0.86 18.83 -5.89
CA THR A 251 -2.24 18.46 -5.53
C THR A 251 -3.22 19.61 -5.73
N LYS A 252 -2.80 20.86 -5.52
CA LYS A 252 -3.63 22.06 -5.74
C LYS A 252 -4.08 22.22 -7.20
N SER A 253 -3.29 21.74 -8.15
CA SER A 253 -3.55 21.78 -9.60
C SER A 253 -4.21 20.49 -10.14
N SER A 254 -4.53 19.55 -9.28
CA SER A 254 -5.16 18.28 -9.63
C SER A 254 -6.66 18.28 -9.32
N LYS A 255 -7.37 17.22 -9.76
CA LYS A 255 -8.79 17.00 -9.37
C LYS A 255 -9.01 17.04 -7.85
N ARG A 256 -7.99 16.73 -7.05
CA ARG A 256 -8.05 16.75 -5.58
C ARG A 256 -7.94 18.16 -5.00
N GLY A 257 -7.38 19.09 -5.74
CA GLY A 257 -7.26 20.50 -5.35
C GLY A 257 -8.47 21.39 -5.73
N GLY A 258 -9.47 20.85 -6.41
CA GLY A 258 -10.78 21.48 -6.58
C GLY A 258 -10.99 22.38 -7.79
N MET A 259 -9.98 22.87 -8.51
CA MET A 259 -10.21 23.71 -9.70
C MET A 259 -9.17 23.49 -10.80
N LEU A 260 -9.59 22.98 -11.94
CA LEU A 260 -8.81 23.10 -13.17
C LEU A 260 -8.92 24.55 -13.69
N VAL A 261 -7.80 25.11 -14.13
CA VAL A 261 -7.70 26.52 -14.60
C VAL A 261 -8.69 26.85 -15.74
N MET A 262 -9.12 25.85 -16.51
CA MET A 262 -10.10 26.02 -17.59
C MET A 262 -11.54 26.28 -17.12
N ASP A 263 -11.87 25.95 -15.89
CA ASP A 263 -13.23 26.13 -15.36
C ASP A 263 -13.57 27.59 -15.00
N LYS A 264 -12.63 28.53 -15.11
CA LYS A 264 -12.84 29.93 -14.73
C LYS A 264 -13.58 30.78 -15.76
N LYS A 265 -13.68 30.35 -17.03
CA LYS A 265 -14.18 31.19 -18.11
C LYS A 265 -15.66 31.02 -18.50
N ASP A 266 -16.32 29.93 -18.16
CA ASP A 266 -17.67 29.64 -18.72
C ASP A 266 -18.81 29.57 -17.69
N ASN A 267 -18.78 30.42 -16.69
CA ASN A 267 -19.75 30.36 -15.56
C ASN A 267 -21.08 31.07 -15.79
N LYS A 268 -21.51 31.36 -17.04
CA LYS A 268 -22.80 32.05 -17.24
C LYS A 268 -24.01 31.15 -17.53
N ASP A 269 -23.79 29.88 -17.93
CA ASP A 269 -24.89 29.00 -18.40
C ASP A 269 -24.99 27.62 -17.72
N LYS A 270 -24.44 27.44 -16.52
CA LYS A 270 -24.47 26.11 -15.85
C LYS A 270 -25.61 26.00 -14.85
N SER A 271 -26.29 24.83 -14.91
CA SER A 271 -27.41 24.46 -14.05
C SER A 271 -27.06 24.49 -12.55
N PRO A 272 -28.06 24.68 -11.65
CA PRO A 272 -27.84 24.78 -10.19
C PRO A 272 -27.12 23.59 -9.55
N VAL A 273 -27.09 22.44 -10.21
CA VAL A 273 -26.46 21.20 -9.72
C VAL A 273 -24.92 21.26 -9.82
N GLU A 274 -24.37 22.03 -10.78
CA GLU A 274 -22.92 22.18 -10.96
C GLU A 274 -22.26 23.24 -10.08
N ASN A 275 -23.04 24.08 -9.43
CA ASN A 275 -22.53 25.17 -8.59
C ASN A 275 -22.23 24.78 -7.13
N SER A 276 -22.53 23.56 -6.70
CA SER A 276 -22.15 23.07 -5.37
C SER A 276 -20.73 22.49 -5.39
N ARG A 277 -19.74 23.32 -5.72
CA ARG A 277 -18.32 22.94 -5.63
C ARG A 277 -17.93 22.90 -4.17
N THR A 278 -18.06 21.75 -3.57
CA THR A 278 -17.46 21.45 -2.27
C THR A 278 -15.95 21.40 -2.43
N VAL A 279 -15.22 21.99 -1.50
CA VAL A 279 -13.78 21.81 -1.35
C VAL A 279 -13.55 20.34 -0.99
N GLY A 280 -13.23 19.51 -1.99
CA GLY A 280 -13.03 18.07 -1.78
C GLY A 280 -13.42 17.23 -3.00
N LEU A 281 -13.32 15.92 -2.85
CA LEU A 281 -13.69 14.95 -3.89
C LEU A 281 -15.22 14.82 -3.99
N GLN A 282 -15.73 14.65 -5.22
CA GLN A 282 -17.12 14.27 -5.43
C GLN A 282 -17.40 12.91 -4.77
N LYS A 283 -18.59 12.74 -4.19
CA LYS A 283 -18.98 11.54 -3.44
C LYS A 283 -18.80 10.27 -4.26
N ASP A 284 -19.26 10.25 -5.49
CA ASP A 284 -19.19 9.07 -6.36
C ASP A 284 -17.74 8.68 -6.65
N TYR A 285 -16.86 9.66 -6.89
CA TYR A 285 -15.43 9.42 -7.06
C TYR A 285 -14.77 8.92 -5.74
N ALA A 286 -15.14 9.51 -4.61
CA ALA A 286 -14.58 9.13 -3.31
C ALA A 286 -14.90 7.70 -2.91
N PHE A 287 -16.08 7.19 -3.32
CA PHE A 287 -16.57 5.86 -2.97
C PHE A 287 -16.52 4.86 -4.13
N GLN A 288 -15.97 5.23 -5.28
CA GLN A 288 -15.89 4.39 -6.48
C GLN A 288 -15.25 3.03 -6.22
N TRP A 289 -14.27 2.97 -5.33
CA TRP A 289 -13.51 1.76 -4.97
C TRP A 289 -13.80 1.27 -3.55
N SER A 290 -14.99 1.56 -3.04
CA SER A 290 -15.40 1.08 -1.73
C SER A 290 -15.75 -0.40 -1.76
N TYR A 291 -15.41 -1.13 -0.71
CA TYR A 291 -15.87 -2.49 -0.53
C TYR A 291 -17.39 -2.57 -0.47
N GLY A 292 -17.97 -3.50 -1.21
CA GLY A 292 -19.36 -3.90 -1.03
C GLY A 292 -19.58 -4.55 0.34
N ARG A 293 -20.83 -4.60 0.81
CA ARG A 293 -21.14 -5.19 2.13
C ARG A 293 -20.66 -6.64 2.24
N MET A 294 -20.81 -7.44 1.19
CA MET A 294 -20.35 -8.82 1.17
C MET A 294 -18.84 -8.92 0.96
N GLU A 295 -18.26 -8.03 0.18
CA GLU A 295 -16.80 -7.98 -0.04
C GLU A 295 -16.01 -7.73 1.24
N SER A 296 -16.60 -7.05 2.23
CA SER A 296 -15.97 -6.83 3.53
C SER A 296 -15.60 -8.14 4.23
N PHE A 297 -16.32 -9.23 3.96
CA PHE A 297 -15.99 -10.56 4.49
C PHE A 297 -14.73 -11.15 3.86
N SER A 298 -14.28 -10.68 2.70
CA SER A 298 -13.02 -11.12 2.09
C SER A 298 -11.79 -10.79 2.94
N LEU A 299 -11.90 -9.84 3.86
CA LEU A 299 -10.85 -9.53 4.85
C LEU A 299 -10.64 -10.69 5.84
N MET A 300 -11.70 -11.46 6.13
CA MET A 300 -11.64 -12.62 7.03
C MET A 300 -11.49 -13.93 6.26
N PHE A 301 -12.18 -14.05 5.14
CA PHE A 301 -12.25 -15.25 4.32
C PHE A 301 -11.85 -14.91 2.87
N PRO A 302 -10.55 -15.02 2.52
CA PRO A 302 -10.08 -14.73 1.17
C PRO A 302 -10.87 -15.51 0.14
N GLY A 303 -11.31 -14.82 -0.91
CA GLY A 303 -12.04 -15.45 -2.01
C GLY A 303 -13.52 -15.74 -1.75
N ILE A 304 -14.11 -15.32 -0.62
CA ILE A 304 -15.55 -15.55 -0.34
C ILE A 304 -16.48 -14.88 -1.38
N THR A 305 -16.05 -13.76 -1.96
CA THR A 305 -16.76 -13.04 -3.03
C THR A 305 -16.19 -13.33 -4.42
N GLY A 306 -15.32 -14.33 -4.53
CA GLY A 306 -14.52 -14.61 -5.70
C GLY A 306 -13.18 -13.86 -5.67
N TYR A 307 -12.31 -14.27 -6.56
CA TYR A 307 -11.05 -13.56 -6.81
C TYR A 307 -11.28 -12.72 -8.06
N GLY A 308 -10.95 -11.42 -7.97
CA GLY A 308 -10.95 -10.57 -9.15
C GLY A 308 -10.15 -11.23 -10.25
N SER A 309 -10.68 -11.25 -11.46
CA SER A 309 -10.02 -11.92 -12.54
C SER A 309 -8.81 -11.14 -12.98
N TYR A 310 -7.74 -11.80 -13.01
CA TYR A 310 -6.63 -11.42 -13.84
C TYR A 310 -6.25 -12.62 -14.71
N TYR A 311 -6.46 -12.44 -16.03
CA TYR A 311 -5.95 -13.23 -17.13
C TYR A 311 -6.58 -14.60 -17.40
N SER A 312 -7.47 -14.58 -18.36
CA SER A 312 -7.56 -15.65 -19.32
C SER A 312 -6.31 -15.59 -20.23
N SER A 313 -5.33 -16.44 -20.03
CA SER A 313 -4.40 -16.73 -21.11
C SER A 313 -5.18 -17.43 -22.20
N LYS A 314 -4.97 -17.06 -23.48
CA LYS A 314 -5.58 -17.74 -24.63
C LYS A 314 -5.25 -19.23 -24.72
N ASP A 315 -4.32 -19.70 -23.91
CA ASP A 315 -3.75 -21.05 -23.94
C ASP A 315 -4.19 -21.97 -22.80
N GLY A 316 -5.25 -21.59 -22.05
CA GLY A 316 -6.01 -22.57 -21.23
C GLY A 316 -5.35 -23.11 -19.98
N GLU A 317 -4.12 -22.75 -19.65
CA GLU A 317 -3.42 -23.30 -18.50
C GLU A 317 -2.99 -22.20 -17.51
N GLN A 318 -3.44 -22.39 -16.28
CA GLN A 318 -3.17 -21.64 -15.06
C GLN A 318 -4.01 -20.38 -14.85
N HIS A 319 -5.21 -20.61 -14.36
CA HIS A 319 -5.95 -19.57 -13.65
C HIS A 319 -5.41 -19.47 -12.22
N LEU A 320 -4.81 -18.34 -11.86
CA LEU A 320 -4.49 -18.04 -10.46
C LEU A 320 -5.76 -17.98 -9.59
N PHE A 321 -6.92 -17.87 -10.24
CA PHE A 321 -8.22 -17.74 -9.61
C PHE A 321 -9.27 -18.55 -10.38
N PRO A 322 -10.15 -19.28 -9.69
CA PRO A 322 -11.17 -20.08 -10.35
C PRO A 322 -12.12 -19.20 -11.17
N LYS A 323 -12.39 -19.60 -12.41
CA LYS A 323 -13.50 -19.02 -13.20
C LYS A 323 -14.78 -19.13 -12.40
N LEU A 324 -15.67 -18.14 -12.50
CA LEU A 324 -17.04 -18.32 -12.08
C LEU A 324 -17.62 -19.52 -12.84
N THR A 325 -18.11 -20.51 -12.12
CA THR A 325 -18.76 -21.62 -12.77
C THR A 325 -20.07 -21.13 -13.38
N ASP A 326 -20.42 -21.59 -14.58
CA ASP A 326 -21.64 -21.23 -15.33
C ASP A 326 -22.92 -21.42 -14.51
N ASN A 327 -22.85 -22.18 -13.43
CA ASN A 327 -23.93 -22.43 -12.49
C ASN A 327 -23.97 -21.49 -11.29
N SER A 328 -23.01 -20.58 -11.12
CA SER A 328 -23.07 -19.65 -9.99
C SER A 328 -24.22 -18.65 -10.14
N ASN A 329 -24.91 -18.35 -9.04
CA ASN A 329 -25.97 -17.33 -9.04
C ASN A 329 -25.45 -15.96 -9.49
N VAL A 330 -24.18 -15.66 -9.22
CA VAL A 330 -23.53 -14.40 -9.60
C VAL A 330 -23.34 -14.35 -11.11
N TYR A 331 -22.86 -15.45 -11.74
CA TYR A 331 -22.72 -15.53 -13.19
C TYR A 331 -24.08 -15.32 -13.88
N LYS A 332 -25.11 -16.07 -13.47
CA LYS A 332 -26.49 -15.96 -14.02
C LYS A 332 -27.07 -14.54 -13.88
N GLN A 333 -26.82 -13.90 -12.74
CA GLN A 333 -27.32 -12.54 -12.51
C GLN A 333 -26.53 -11.51 -13.35
N SER A 334 -25.22 -11.72 -13.54
CA SER A 334 -24.39 -10.87 -14.38
C SER A 334 -24.78 -10.99 -15.85
N VAL A 335 -24.98 -12.22 -16.37
CA VAL A 335 -25.47 -12.45 -17.72
C VAL A 335 -26.82 -11.75 -17.93
N LYS A 336 -27.79 -11.97 -17.03
CA LYS A 336 -29.12 -11.34 -17.12
C LYS A 336 -29.05 -9.80 -17.14
N THR A 337 -28.18 -9.21 -16.33
CA THR A 337 -28.02 -7.75 -16.29
C THR A 337 -27.38 -7.22 -17.57
N LEU A 338 -26.32 -7.90 -18.04
CA LEU A 338 -25.64 -7.55 -19.30
C LEU A 338 -26.56 -7.71 -20.50
N THR A 339 -27.35 -8.79 -20.60
CA THR A 339 -28.32 -9.01 -21.65
C THR A 339 -29.29 -7.83 -21.74
N LYS A 340 -29.84 -7.40 -20.62
CA LYS A 340 -30.74 -6.25 -20.58
C LYS A 340 -30.08 -4.97 -21.07
N LEU A 341 -28.88 -4.68 -20.57
CA LEU A 341 -28.11 -3.49 -20.97
C LEU A 341 -27.72 -3.49 -22.44
N ILE A 342 -27.32 -4.64 -23.00
CA ILE A 342 -26.92 -4.79 -24.41
C ILE A 342 -28.16 -4.66 -25.30
N SER A 343 -29.26 -5.28 -24.93
CA SER A 343 -30.54 -5.20 -25.67
C SER A 343 -31.04 -3.75 -25.73
N GLU A 344 -31.08 -3.06 -24.60
CA GLU A 344 -31.53 -1.66 -24.52
C GLU A 344 -30.60 -0.70 -25.28
N LYS A 345 -29.27 -0.86 -25.13
CA LYS A 345 -28.28 0.05 -25.74
C LYS A 345 -28.14 -0.12 -27.24
N ASN A 346 -28.17 -1.36 -27.73
CA ASN A 346 -27.89 -1.69 -29.13
C ASN A 346 -29.16 -1.96 -29.94
N ASN A 347 -30.33 -1.95 -29.31
CA ASN A 347 -31.63 -2.23 -29.93
C ASN A 347 -31.65 -3.59 -30.66
N VAL A 348 -31.02 -4.62 -30.06
CA VAL A 348 -30.95 -5.98 -30.60
C VAL A 348 -31.88 -6.92 -29.83
N PRO A 349 -32.38 -8.00 -30.48
CA PRO A 349 -33.21 -9.01 -29.79
C PRO A 349 -32.50 -9.62 -28.60
N GLU A 350 -33.23 -9.92 -27.53
CA GLU A 350 -32.67 -10.48 -26.27
C GLU A 350 -31.83 -11.72 -26.48
N VAL A 351 -32.16 -12.60 -27.42
CA VAL A 351 -31.38 -13.81 -27.75
C VAL A 351 -29.98 -13.49 -28.26
N GLN A 352 -29.83 -12.44 -29.08
CA GLN A 352 -28.52 -11.99 -29.56
C GLN A 352 -27.75 -11.23 -28.47
N ALA A 353 -28.47 -10.50 -27.64
CA ALA A 353 -27.89 -9.80 -26.48
C ALA A 353 -27.40 -10.80 -25.43
N GLU A 354 -28.08 -11.93 -25.25
CA GLU A 354 -27.70 -12.99 -24.31
C GLU A 354 -26.41 -13.68 -24.71
N ALA A 355 -26.25 -14.06 -25.98
CA ALA A 355 -24.99 -14.62 -26.47
C ALA A 355 -23.79 -13.67 -26.32
N GLN A 356 -24.01 -12.37 -26.54
CA GLN A 356 -22.99 -11.35 -26.30
C GLN A 356 -22.73 -11.16 -24.80
N ALA A 357 -23.76 -11.22 -23.96
CA ALA A 357 -23.63 -11.09 -22.53
C ALA A 357 -22.90 -12.30 -21.92
N GLU A 358 -23.15 -13.51 -22.39
CA GLU A 358 -22.43 -14.71 -21.99
C GLU A 358 -20.95 -14.61 -22.32
N SER A 359 -20.62 -14.24 -23.56
CA SER A 359 -19.21 -14.02 -23.97
C SER A 359 -18.53 -12.91 -23.18
N GLN A 360 -19.26 -11.85 -22.82
CA GLN A 360 -18.73 -10.81 -21.96
C GLN A 360 -18.62 -11.26 -20.50
N ALA A 361 -19.59 -12.03 -19.99
CA ALA A 361 -19.59 -12.54 -18.62
C ALA A 361 -18.47 -13.59 -18.41
N GLU A 362 -18.13 -14.37 -19.40
CA GLU A 362 -16.94 -15.24 -19.38
C GLU A 362 -15.65 -14.43 -19.26
N ASN A 363 -15.63 -13.22 -19.81
CA ASN A 363 -14.53 -12.28 -19.71
C ASN A 363 -14.70 -11.28 -18.55
N PHE A 364 -15.89 -11.28 -17.92
CA PHE A 364 -16.21 -10.39 -16.81
C PHE A 364 -15.61 -10.95 -15.53
N THR A 365 -14.56 -10.34 -15.21
CA THR A 365 -13.88 -10.55 -13.97
C THR A 365 -14.54 -9.64 -12.95
N LEU A 366 -15.00 -10.22 -11.87
CA LEU A 366 -15.58 -9.49 -10.76
C LEU A 366 -14.54 -8.51 -10.17
N GLY A 367 -14.34 -7.44 -10.87
CA GLY A 367 -13.64 -6.26 -10.42
C GLY A 367 -14.65 -5.12 -10.29
N VAL A 368 -15.65 -5.29 -9.41
CA VAL A 368 -16.50 -4.20 -8.95
C VAL A 368 -16.56 -4.20 -7.43
#